data_fe424e66edeac76a999b2c7df397f953
#
_entry.id   fe424e66edeac76a999b2c7df397f953
#
_cell.length_a   1.000
_cell.length_b   1.000
_cell.length_c   1.000
_cell.angle_alpha   90.00
_cell.angle_beta   90.00
_cell.angle_gamma   90.00
#
_symmetry.space_group_name_H-M   'P 1'
#
loop_
_entity.id
_entity.type
_entity.pdbx_description
1 polymer ?
#
loop_
_entity_poly.entity_id
_entity_poly.type
_entity_poly.pdbx_seq_one_letter_code
_entity_poly.pdbx_strand_id
1 'polypeptide(L)'
;MKSRFLLYFLLIPILLSAQPYAVRQLGIEKGLSNNYVVSIAQDKEGFLWFATEEGLNKFDGTRFITYYKNEIRNGYGITGNELNCLLDDPKDSILWIGTQRAGLNAYDYVNDTFTFYRHNEAAPESIITDDVTNIVAADDGNLWVTTYWKGIEYFDKETGHFFHYNTATVPGLASDNIWTVADGGNGKLYIGHVHHGFSILSIKDKKVRNFVHDPNNRNSLPGNEVRCVYKDMNHNIWVGTNKGLALFNPESENFIQFNSDGNLSHYIYD
;
A
#
# COMPACT_ATOMS: atom_id res chain seq x y z
N MET A 1 -27.19 64.14 38.37
CA MET A 1 -26.02 63.87 37.51
C MET A 1 -25.89 62.37 37.35
N LYS A 2 -26.29 61.81 36.22
CA LYS A 2 -26.11 60.37 35.92
C LYS A 2 -24.92 60.25 34.99
N SER A 3 -23.82 59.69 35.50
CA SER A 3 -22.63 59.38 34.71
C SER A 3 -22.89 58.15 33.83
N ARG A 4 -22.84 58.33 32.52
CA ARG A 4 -22.87 57.21 31.52
C ARG A 4 -21.41 56.74 31.30
N PHE A 5 -21.05 55.60 31.82
CA PHE A 5 -19.83 54.88 31.41
C PHE A 5 -20.02 54.30 30.02
N LEU A 6 -19.26 54.82 29.06
CA LEU A 6 -19.19 54.30 27.70
C LEU A 6 -18.05 53.24 27.67
N LEU A 7 -18.44 51.97 27.59
CA LEU A 7 -17.49 50.84 27.46
C LEU A 7 -17.04 50.73 26.01
N TYR A 8 -15.83 51.20 25.71
CA TYR A 8 -15.22 50.95 24.41
C TYR A 8 -14.69 49.52 24.35
N PHE A 9 -15.38 48.65 23.61
CA PHE A 9 -14.82 47.37 23.22
C PHE A 9 -13.73 47.60 22.19
N LEU A 10 -12.50 47.46 22.57
CA LEU A 10 -11.33 47.46 21.67
C LEU A 10 -11.33 46.11 20.96
N LEU A 11 -11.88 46.05 19.72
CA LEU A 11 -11.70 44.94 18.80
C LEU A 11 -10.25 44.91 18.37
N ILE A 12 -9.45 44.11 19.05
CA ILE A 12 -8.10 43.75 18.61
C ILE A 12 -8.30 42.74 17.46
N PRO A 13 -7.93 43.07 16.22
CA PRO A 13 -7.92 42.07 15.15
C PRO A 13 -6.84 41.03 15.53
N ILE A 14 -7.28 39.82 15.87
CA ILE A 14 -6.39 38.67 15.95
C ILE A 14 -5.92 38.41 14.54
N LEU A 15 -4.75 38.90 14.18
CA LEU A 15 -4.05 38.52 12.97
C LEU A 15 -3.69 37.04 13.10
N LEU A 16 -4.58 36.16 12.65
CA LEU A 16 -4.28 34.77 12.38
C LEU A 16 -3.25 34.77 11.23
N SER A 17 -1.99 34.83 11.56
CA SER A 17 -0.91 34.56 10.65
C SER A 17 -0.99 33.08 10.31
N ALA A 18 -1.55 32.74 9.16
CA ALA A 18 -1.40 31.42 8.58
C ALA A 18 0.10 31.20 8.37
N GLN A 19 0.71 30.27 9.10
CA GLN A 19 2.10 29.93 8.87
C GLN A 19 2.19 29.36 7.45
N PRO A 20 3.01 29.94 6.56
CA PRO A 20 3.21 29.37 5.25
C PRO A 20 3.85 27.98 5.44
N TYR A 21 3.24 26.94 4.89
CA TYR A 21 3.86 25.63 4.85
C TYR A 21 5.17 25.73 4.07
N ALA A 22 6.29 25.45 4.73
CA ALA A 22 7.57 25.34 4.06
C ALA A 22 7.61 24.00 3.31
N VAL A 23 7.48 24.03 2.00
CA VAL A 23 7.68 22.86 1.15
C VAL A 23 9.18 22.68 0.93
N ARG A 24 9.70 21.49 1.27
CA ARG A 24 11.08 21.10 1.00
C ARG A 24 11.08 19.99 -0.04
N GLN A 25 11.73 20.21 -1.16
CA GLN A 25 11.94 19.18 -2.16
C GLN A 25 13.17 18.34 -1.79
N LEU A 26 13.00 17.01 -1.85
CA LEU A 26 14.06 16.03 -1.67
C LEU A 26 14.22 15.27 -2.96
N GLY A 27 15.40 15.32 -3.56
CA GLY A 27 15.71 14.65 -4.83
C GLY A 27 17.16 14.18 -4.87
N ILE A 28 17.62 13.79 -6.04
CA ILE A 28 18.98 13.28 -6.26
C ILE A 28 20.06 14.30 -5.83
N GLU A 29 19.79 15.59 -5.93
CA GLU A 29 20.66 16.68 -5.48
C GLU A 29 20.83 16.72 -3.95
N LYS A 30 19.98 16.01 -3.20
CA LYS A 30 20.03 15.84 -1.73
C LYS A 30 20.48 14.45 -1.33
N GLY A 31 20.84 13.58 -2.29
CA GLY A 31 21.36 12.24 -2.04
C GLY A 31 20.35 11.10 -2.21
N LEU A 32 19.14 11.38 -2.70
CA LEU A 32 18.21 10.32 -3.10
C LEU A 32 18.78 9.59 -4.33
N SER A 33 18.66 8.28 -4.38
CA SER A 33 19.24 7.48 -5.48
C SER A 33 18.58 7.73 -6.83
N ASN A 34 17.27 7.97 -6.86
CA ASN A 34 16.49 8.28 -8.07
C ASN A 34 15.27 9.11 -7.72
N ASN A 35 14.88 10.06 -8.57
CA ASN A 35 13.70 10.91 -8.38
C ASN A 35 12.37 10.16 -8.58
N TYR A 36 12.38 8.98 -9.19
CA TYR A 36 11.20 8.14 -9.34
C TYR A 36 10.99 7.30 -8.07
N VAL A 37 10.24 7.85 -7.12
CA VAL A 37 9.88 7.21 -5.87
C VAL A 37 8.59 6.43 -6.08
N VAL A 38 8.63 5.12 -5.88
CA VAL A 38 7.48 4.21 -6.08
C VAL A 38 6.74 3.89 -4.78
N SER A 39 7.46 3.93 -3.64
CA SER A 39 6.86 3.65 -2.33
C SER A 39 7.61 4.38 -1.23
N ILE A 40 6.88 4.74 -0.17
CA ILE A 40 7.43 5.38 1.02
C ILE A 40 6.88 4.66 2.24
N ALA A 41 7.75 4.37 3.21
CA ALA A 41 7.38 3.83 4.52
C ALA A 41 8.05 4.65 5.63
N GLN A 42 7.48 4.63 6.83
CA GLN A 42 8.10 5.17 8.02
C GLN A 42 8.27 4.04 9.03
N ASP A 43 9.49 3.85 9.53
CA ASP A 43 9.75 2.87 10.58
C ASP A 43 9.38 3.40 11.98
N LYS A 44 9.37 2.50 12.96
CA LYS A 44 9.02 2.84 14.36
C LYS A 44 9.96 3.83 15.02
N GLU A 45 11.16 4.03 14.47
CA GLU A 45 12.15 4.99 14.94
C GLU A 45 11.96 6.39 14.33
N GLY A 46 11.05 6.49 13.33
CA GLY A 46 10.69 7.71 12.63
C GLY A 46 11.51 7.99 11.38
N PHE A 47 12.42 7.10 10.97
CA PHE A 47 13.12 7.23 9.69
C PHE A 47 12.16 7.00 8.53
N LEU A 48 12.36 7.77 7.45
CA LEU A 48 11.62 7.57 6.22
C LEU A 48 12.42 6.68 5.25
N TRP A 49 11.73 5.71 4.68
CA TRP A 49 12.27 4.80 3.69
C TRP A 49 11.64 5.06 2.33
N PHE A 50 12.47 5.15 1.31
CA PHE A 50 12.05 5.43 -0.06
C PHE A 50 12.51 4.31 -0.98
N ALA A 51 11.55 3.61 -1.58
CA ALA A 51 11.81 2.71 -2.68
C ALA A 51 11.85 3.50 -3.99
N THR A 52 12.89 3.29 -4.77
CA THR A 52 13.06 3.91 -6.08
C THR A 52 13.38 2.86 -7.15
N GLU A 53 13.45 3.27 -8.42
CA GLU A 53 13.95 2.41 -9.49
C GLU A 53 15.47 2.13 -9.40
N GLU A 54 16.20 2.84 -8.52
CA GLU A 54 17.64 2.71 -8.36
C GLU A 54 18.06 2.56 -6.88
N GLY A 55 17.35 1.72 -6.13
CA GLY A 55 17.74 1.34 -4.77
C GLY A 55 16.80 1.78 -3.68
N LEU A 56 17.13 1.32 -2.46
CA LEU A 56 16.43 1.63 -1.23
C LEU A 56 17.15 2.77 -0.51
N ASN A 57 16.40 3.77 -0.06
CA ASN A 57 16.96 4.94 0.62
C ASN A 57 16.36 5.10 2.01
N LYS A 58 17.20 5.24 3.04
CA LYS A 58 16.82 5.63 4.40
C LYS A 58 17.13 7.11 4.60
N PHE A 59 16.16 7.88 5.11
CA PHE A 59 16.31 9.30 5.38
C PHE A 59 16.15 9.59 6.88
N ASP A 60 17.14 10.22 7.48
CA ASP A 60 17.19 10.56 8.90
C ASP A 60 16.68 11.99 9.23
N GLY A 61 16.04 12.66 8.26
CA GLY A 61 15.62 14.07 8.36
C GLY A 61 16.65 15.04 7.79
N THR A 62 17.89 14.62 7.59
CA THR A 62 19.01 15.45 7.11
C THR A 62 19.70 14.89 5.88
N ARG A 63 19.97 13.59 5.85
CA ARG A 63 20.72 12.89 4.80
C ARG A 63 20.09 11.57 4.43
N PHE A 64 20.41 11.09 3.23
CA PHE A 64 20.08 9.76 2.74
C PHE A 64 21.24 8.78 2.97
N ILE A 65 20.88 7.54 3.31
CA ILE A 65 21.72 6.36 3.23
C ILE A 65 21.07 5.46 2.19
N THR A 66 21.85 5.03 1.17
CA THR A 66 21.31 4.24 0.06
C THR A 66 21.88 2.82 0.09
N TYR A 67 20.97 1.85 -0.14
CA TYR A 67 21.29 0.43 -0.23
C TYR A 67 21.10 -0.02 -1.68
N TYR A 68 22.14 -0.66 -2.23
CA TYR A 68 22.20 -1.15 -3.61
C TYR A 68 22.39 -2.66 -3.68
N LYS A 69 22.05 -3.25 -4.83
CA LYS A 69 22.22 -4.67 -5.12
C LYS A 69 23.65 -5.19 -4.94
N ASN A 70 24.66 -4.39 -5.23
CA ASN A 70 26.04 -4.86 -5.29
C ASN A 70 26.72 -5.08 -3.93
N GLU A 71 26.04 -4.76 -2.82
CA GLU A 71 26.62 -4.84 -1.47
C GLU A 71 26.38 -6.19 -0.79
N ILE A 72 25.72 -7.15 -1.48
CA ILE A 72 25.41 -8.50 -0.99
C ILE A 72 26.63 -9.31 -0.55
N ARG A 73 27.86 -8.93 -0.92
CA ARG A 73 29.09 -9.70 -0.64
C ARG A 73 29.30 -10.04 0.84
N ASN A 74 28.64 -9.34 1.76
CA ASN A 74 28.75 -9.55 3.21
C ASN A 74 27.39 -9.69 3.91
N GLY A 75 26.30 -10.04 3.19
CA GLY A 75 24.94 -10.05 3.74
C GLY A 75 24.29 -8.67 3.81
N TYR A 76 24.92 -7.64 3.27
CA TYR A 76 24.39 -6.29 3.17
C TYR A 76 23.86 -6.01 1.77
N GLY A 77 22.67 -5.42 1.70
CA GLY A 77 22.07 -4.94 0.47
C GLY A 77 20.85 -5.73 0.01
N ILE A 78 20.21 -5.19 -1.00
CA ILE A 78 19.00 -5.73 -1.62
C ILE A 78 19.34 -6.61 -2.84
N THR A 79 18.42 -7.50 -3.21
CA THR A 79 18.60 -8.42 -4.34
C THR A 79 18.48 -7.75 -5.71
N GLY A 80 17.83 -6.60 -5.80
CA GLY A 80 17.64 -5.81 -7.02
C GLY A 80 17.44 -4.34 -6.73
N ASN A 81 17.86 -3.46 -7.64
CA ASN A 81 17.71 -2.01 -7.47
C ASN A 81 16.32 -1.48 -7.84
N GLU A 82 15.63 -2.14 -8.77
CA GLU A 82 14.28 -1.76 -9.19
C GLU A 82 13.28 -2.22 -8.13
N LEU A 83 12.81 -1.29 -7.30
CA LEU A 83 11.88 -1.57 -6.20
C LEU A 83 10.45 -1.21 -6.60
N ASN A 84 9.46 -1.94 -6.06
CA ASN A 84 8.04 -1.71 -6.33
C ASN A 84 7.25 -1.26 -5.10
N CYS A 85 7.56 -1.81 -3.93
CA CYS A 85 6.78 -1.53 -2.72
C CYS A 85 7.59 -1.71 -1.45
N LEU A 86 7.15 -1.04 -0.38
CA LEU A 86 7.65 -1.16 0.98
C LEU A 86 6.50 -1.41 1.95
N LEU A 87 6.76 -2.20 2.97
CA LEU A 87 5.90 -2.34 4.15
C LEU A 87 6.77 -2.35 5.40
N ASP A 88 6.54 -1.41 6.31
CA ASP A 88 7.11 -1.48 7.66
C ASP A 88 6.31 -2.46 8.52
N ASP A 89 7.00 -3.38 9.18
CA ASP A 89 6.45 -4.29 10.17
C ASP A 89 7.06 -3.97 11.54
N PRO A 90 6.46 -3.03 12.27
CA PRO A 90 7.04 -2.54 13.53
C PRO A 90 7.06 -3.61 14.63
N LYS A 91 6.21 -4.65 14.54
CA LYS A 91 6.16 -5.75 15.50
C LYS A 91 7.44 -6.56 15.45
N ASP A 92 7.87 -6.92 14.25
CA ASP A 92 9.05 -7.75 14.04
C ASP A 92 10.31 -6.91 13.77
N SER A 93 10.18 -5.58 13.65
CA SER A 93 11.28 -4.65 13.32
C SER A 93 11.89 -4.93 11.94
N ILE A 94 11.04 -5.30 10.99
CA ILE A 94 11.40 -5.65 9.62
C ILE A 94 10.81 -4.64 8.65
N LEU A 95 11.62 -4.13 7.74
CA LEU A 95 11.14 -3.47 6.53
C LEU A 95 11.09 -4.50 5.40
N TRP A 96 9.88 -4.79 4.91
CA TRP A 96 9.67 -5.64 3.76
C TRP A 96 9.78 -4.83 2.48
N ILE A 97 10.48 -5.39 1.48
CA ILE A 97 10.82 -4.69 0.23
C ILE A 97 10.51 -5.61 -0.94
N GLY A 98 9.53 -5.22 -1.74
CA GLY A 98 9.20 -5.89 -2.99
C GLY A 98 10.02 -5.33 -4.14
N THR A 99 10.58 -6.22 -4.95
CA THR A 99 11.43 -5.85 -6.08
C THR A 99 10.81 -6.25 -7.41
N GLN A 100 11.20 -5.58 -8.46
CA GLN A 100 10.95 -6.03 -9.81
C GLN A 100 12.00 -7.11 -10.19
N ARG A 101 11.56 -8.34 -10.38
CA ARG A 101 12.37 -9.47 -10.84
C ARG A 101 13.53 -9.92 -9.93
N ALA A 102 13.49 -9.58 -8.65
CA ALA A 102 14.53 -10.00 -7.70
C ALA A 102 14.00 -10.53 -6.36
N GLY A 103 12.68 -10.78 -6.27
CA GLY A 103 12.00 -11.41 -5.14
C GLY A 103 11.59 -10.44 -4.03
N LEU A 104 11.28 -11.02 -2.88
CA LEU A 104 10.94 -10.32 -1.64
C LEU A 104 12.18 -10.21 -0.75
N ASN A 105 12.47 -9.02 -0.24
CA ASN A 105 13.54 -8.80 0.72
C ASN A 105 12.97 -8.37 2.07
N ALA A 106 13.64 -8.75 3.14
CA ALA A 106 13.39 -8.34 4.50
C ALA A 106 14.64 -7.68 5.07
N TYR A 107 14.54 -6.45 5.50
CA TYR A 107 15.60 -5.74 6.20
C TYR A 107 15.26 -5.67 7.68
N ASP A 108 16.03 -6.40 8.50
CA ASP A 108 16.00 -6.31 9.97
C ASP A 108 16.82 -5.08 10.39
N TYR A 109 16.12 -4.03 10.81
CA TYR A 109 16.78 -2.77 11.16
C TYR A 109 17.30 -2.73 12.61
N VAL A 110 17.09 -3.80 13.41
CA VAL A 110 17.74 -3.98 14.72
C VAL A 110 19.11 -4.61 14.56
N ASN A 111 19.20 -5.66 13.71
CA ASN A 111 20.43 -6.41 13.47
C ASN A 111 21.22 -5.90 12.27
N ASP A 112 20.66 -4.94 11.51
CA ASP A 112 21.23 -4.40 10.26
C ASP A 112 21.58 -5.51 9.24
N THR A 113 20.60 -6.40 8.99
CA THR A 113 20.78 -7.57 8.11
C THR A 113 19.67 -7.68 7.09
N PHE A 114 19.99 -8.25 5.93
CA PHE A 114 19.02 -8.55 4.88
C PHE A 114 18.80 -10.04 4.75
N THR A 115 17.53 -10.45 4.65
CA THR A 115 17.10 -11.78 4.22
C THR A 115 16.29 -11.64 2.94
N PHE A 116 16.31 -12.64 2.08
CA PHE A 116 15.60 -12.57 0.81
C PHE A 116 14.97 -13.91 0.44
N TYR A 117 13.83 -13.81 -0.25
CA TYR A 117 13.00 -14.91 -0.70
C TYR A 117 12.85 -14.82 -2.21
N ARG A 118 13.25 -15.87 -2.91
CA ARG A 118 13.26 -15.94 -4.37
C ARG A 118 12.53 -17.16 -4.88
N HIS A 119 12.04 -17.04 -6.12
CA HIS A 119 11.47 -18.19 -6.82
C HIS A 119 12.50 -19.31 -7.00
N ASN A 120 12.07 -20.53 -6.72
CA ASN A 120 12.86 -21.73 -6.92
C ASN A 120 11.95 -22.86 -7.46
N GLU A 121 12.14 -23.25 -8.70
CA GLU A 121 11.35 -24.31 -9.35
C GLU A 121 11.40 -25.65 -8.60
N ALA A 122 12.47 -25.91 -7.83
CA ALA A 122 12.64 -27.13 -7.05
C ALA A 122 11.95 -27.07 -5.67
N ALA A 123 11.46 -25.90 -5.24
CA ALA A 123 10.80 -25.66 -3.95
C ALA A 123 9.41 -25.08 -4.17
N PRO A 124 8.36 -25.92 -4.22
CA PRO A 124 6.99 -25.46 -4.47
C PRO A 124 6.46 -24.44 -3.46
N GLU A 125 7.02 -24.40 -2.26
CA GLU A 125 6.73 -23.46 -1.18
C GLU A 125 7.46 -22.13 -1.32
N SER A 126 8.31 -21.97 -2.35
CA SER A 126 8.94 -20.66 -2.64
C SER A 126 7.95 -19.70 -3.28
N ILE A 127 8.26 -18.40 -3.29
CA ILE A 127 7.44 -17.42 -4.02
C ILE A 127 7.30 -17.83 -5.50
N ILE A 128 6.10 -17.68 -6.06
CA ILE A 128 5.79 -18.18 -7.43
C ILE A 128 6.54 -17.44 -8.54
N THR A 129 6.98 -16.22 -8.28
CA THR A 129 7.82 -15.41 -9.18
C THR A 129 8.61 -14.36 -8.39
N ASP A 130 9.73 -13.93 -8.92
CA ASP A 130 10.57 -12.88 -8.32
C ASP A 130 10.02 -11.45 -8.53
N ASP A 131 8.90 -11.29 -9.21
CA ASP A 131 8.33 -9.97 -9.51
C ASP A 131 7.21 -9.62 -8.51
N VAL A 132 7.59 -8.94 -7.42
CA VAL A 132 6.69 -8.53 -6.33
C VAL A 132 6.13 -7.16 -6.62
N THR A 133 4.78 -7.04 -6.64
CA THR A 133 4.11 -5.77 -6.98
C THR A 133 3.55 -5.03 -5.78
N ASN A 134 3.10 -5.74 -4.72
CA ASN A 134 2.62 -5.12 -3.49
C ASN A 134 2.81 -6.07 -2.29
N ILE A 135 2.86 -5.51 -1.08
CA ILE A 135 2.97 -6.23 0.18
C ILE A 135 2.00 -5.60 1.18
N VAL A 136 1.20 -6.43 1.85
CA VAL A 136 0.22 -6.00 2.85
C VAL A 136 0.32 -6.90 4.08
N ALA A 137 0.23 -6.32 5.27
CA ALA A 137 0.14 -7.09 6.50
C ALA A 137 -1.18 -7.86 6.55
N ALA A 138 -1.11 -9.14 6.90
CA ALA A 138 -2.27 -9.97 7.21
C ALA A 138 -2.69 -9.77 8.68
N ASP A 139 -3.98 -9.97 8.98
CA ASP A 139 -4.52 -9.80 10.34
C ASP A 139 -3.86 -10.73 11.38
N ASP A 140 -3.33 -11.86 10.94
CA ASP A 140 -2.63 -12.83 11.80
C ASP A 140 -1.14 -12.52 12.02
N GLY A 141 -0.66 -11.45 11.39
CA GLY A 141 0.72 -10.99 11.49
C GLY A 141 1.66 -11.53 10.42
N ASN A 142 1.19 -12.33 9.49
CA ASN A 142 1.88 -12.77 8.28
C ASN A 142 1.73 -11.74 7.15
N LEU A 143 2.02 -12.08 5.90
CA LEU A 143 1.93 -11.15 4.78
C LEU A 143 1.08 -11.68 3.64
N TRP A 144 0.38 -10.77 3.00
CA TRP A 144 -0.14 -10.93 1.65
C TRP A 144 0.80 -10.23 0.68
N VAL A 145 1.28 -10.96 -0.33
CA VAL A 145 2.20 -10.47 -1.35
C VAL A 145 1.54 -10.64 -2.71
N THR A 146 1.38 -9.57 -3.47
CA THR A 146 0.94 -9.68 -4.86
C THR A 146 2.12 -9.79 -5.78
N THR A 147 1.94 -10.56 -6.86
CA THR A 147 2.98 -10.83 -7.83
C THR A 147 2.50 -10.53 -9.25
N TYR A 148 3.44 -10.16 -10.12
CA TYR A 148 3.11 -9.78 -11.49
C TYR A 148 2.61 -10.98 -12.29
N TRP A 149 1.33 -10.95 -12.70
CA TRP A 149 0.63 -11.97 -13.49
C TRP A 149 0.59 -13.38 -12.89
N LYS A 150 0.84 -13.55 -11.59
CA LYS A 150 0.88 -14.85 -10.93
C LYS A 150 -0.05 -14.97 -9.73
N GLY A 151 -0.81 -13.91 -9.42
CA GLY A 151 -1.78 -13.89 -8.34
C GLY A 151 -1.25 -13.33 -7.04
N ILE A 152 -1.68 -13.93 -5.95
CA ILE A 152 -1.41 -13.50 -4.58
C ILE A 152 -0.71 -14.62 -3.85
N GLU A 153 0.25 -14.29 -3.02
CA GLU A 153 0.94 -15.17 -2.10
C GLU A 153 0.53 -14.84 -0.66
N TYR A 154 0.23 -15.85 0.12
CA TYR A 154 0.26 -15.74 1.56
C TYR A 154 1.61 -16.22 2.04
N PHE A 155 2.36 -15.35 2.70
CA PHE A 155 3.69 -15.63 3.20
C PHE A 155 3.64 -15.84 4.71
N ASP A 156 3.94 -17.06 5.13
CA ASP A 156 4.11 -17.44 6.53
C ASP A 156 5.53 -17.08 6.97
N LYS A 157 5.65 -16.09 7.84
CA LYS A 157 6.94 -15.57 8.33
C LYS A 157 7.68 -16.54 9.23
N GLU A 158 6.98 -17.44 9.93
CA GLU A 158 7.60 -18.41 10.82
C GLU A 158 8.31 -19.53 10.04
N THR A 159 7.67 -20.04 8.99
CA THR A 159 8.22 -21.12 8.16
C THR A 159 9.01 -20.62 6.96
N GLY A 160 8.79 -19.39 6.52
CA GLY A 160 9.32 -18.84 5.28
C GLY A 160 8.64 -19.39 4.02
N HIS A 161 7.49 -20.02 4.14
CA HIS A 161 6.75 -20.65 3.05
C HIS A 161 5.72 -19.71 2.44
N PHE A 162 5.52 -19.87 1.12
CA PHE A 162 4.49 -19.18 0.35
C PHE A 162 3.36 -20.12 -0.03
N PHE A 163 2.13 -19.65 0.13
CA PHE A 163 0.91 -20.35 -0.29
C PHE A 163 0.25 -19.56 -1.42
N HIS A 164 0.05 -20.21 -2.56
CA HIS A 164 -0.36 -19.57 -3.80
C HIS A 164 -1.88 -19.45 -3.93
N TYR A 165 -2.35 -18.23 -4.20
CA TYR A 165 -3.75 -17.89 -4.48
C TYR A 165 -3.85 -17.30 -5.90
N ASN A 166 -4.19 -18.14 -6.85
CA ASN A 166 -4.34 -17.81 -8.27
C ASN A 166 -5.55 -18.53 -8.88
N THR A 167 -5.83 -18.31 -10.14
CA THR A 167 -6.99 -18.91 -10.82
C THR A 167 -6.98 -20.45 -10.84
N ALA A 168 -5.82 -21.08 -10.71
CA ALA A 168 -5.68 -22.53 -10.61
C ALA A 168 -6.01 -23.07 -9.20
N THR A 169 -5.70 -22.30 -8.14
CA THR A 169 -5.87 -22.71 -6.73
C THR A 169 -7.12 -22.12 -6.07
N VAL A 170 -7.71 -21.08 -6.67
CA VAL A 170 -8.91 -20.37 -6.21
C VAL A 170 -9.92 -20.28 -7.36
N PRO A 171 -10.80 -21.28 -7.50
CA PRO A 171 -11.82 -21.26 -8.54
C PRO A 171 -12.73 -20.04 -8.44
N GLY A 172 -12.92 -19.35 -9.55
CA GLY A 172 -13.74 -18.14 -9.61
C GLY A 172 -12.99 -16.81 -9.38
N LEU A 173 -11.69 -16.84 -9.08
CA LEU A 173 -10.87 -15.64 -9.11
C LEU A 173 -10.86 -15.04 -10.52
N ALA A 174 -11.12 -13.74 -10.65
CA ALA A 174 -11.35 -13.11 -11.94
C ALA A 174 -10.11 -13.08 -12.84
N SER A 175 -8.93 -13.01 -12.26
CA SER A 175 -7.63 -12.94 -12.98
C SER A 175 -6.47 -13.08 -12.02
N ASP A 176 -5.34 -13.60 -12.50
CA ASP A 176 -4.05 -13.59 -11.80
C ASP A 176 -3.31 -12.25 -11.92
N ASN A 177 -3.80 -11.35 -12.78
CA ASN A 177 -3.25 -10.03 -12.93
C ASN A 177 -3.83 -9.09 -11.88
N ILE A 178 -3.20 -9.10 -10.70
CA ILE A 178 -3.65 -8.40 -9.50
C ILE A 178 -2.67 -7.26 -9.21
N TRP A 179 -3.22 -6.07 -9.02
CA TRP A 179 -2.42 -4.88 -8.71
C TRP A 179 -2.28 -4.64 -7.21
N THR A 180 -3.35 -4.88 -6.48
CA THR A 180 -3.43 -4.51 -5.07
C THR A 180 -4.36 -5.43 -4.29
N VAL A 181 -4.07 -5.58 -3.01
CA VAL A 181 -4.93 -6.28 -2.06
C VAL A 181 -5.07 -5.48 -0.78
N ALA A 182 -6.12 -5.75 -0.02
CA ALA A 182 -6.26 -5.30 1.37
C ALA A 182 -6.84 -6.44 2.20
N ASP A 183 -6.25 -6.70 3.36
CA ASP A 183 -6.81 -7.64 4.31
C ASP A 183 -8.06 -7.02 4.97
N GLY A 184 -9.21 -7.62 4.69
CA GLY A 184 -10.49 -7.17 5.20
C GLY A 184 -10.72 -7.52 6.66
N GLY A 185 -9.93 -8.44 7.19
CA GLY A 185 -10.18 -9.11 8.45
C GLY A 185 -11.23 -10.21 8.34
N ASN A 186 -11.36 -11.01 9.40
CA ASN A 186 -12.32 -12.10 9.47
C ASN A 186 -12.23 -13.11 8.30
N GLY A 187 -11.03 -13.31 7.77
CA GLY A 187 -10.74 -14.23 6.67
C GLY A 187 -11.23 -13.76 5.31
N LYS A 188 -11.35 -12.47 5.09
CA LYS A 188 -11.68 -11.85 3.80
C LYS A 188 -10.50 -11.09 3.23
N LEU A 189 -10.22 -11.29 1.96
CA LEU A 189 -9.25 -10.52 1.20
C LEU A 189 -9.97 -9.74 0.10
N TYR A 190 -9.73 -8.44 0.03
CA TYR A 190 -10.21 -7.53 -1.01
C TYR A 190 -9.14 -7.39 -2.07
N ILE A 191 -9.51 -7.61 -3.33
CA ILE A 191 -8.56 -7.77 -4.45
C ILE A 191 -8.90 -6.80 -5.55
N GLY A 192 -7.93 -6.00 -5.98
CA GLY A 192 -8.02 -5.12 -7.14
C GLY A 192 -7.28 -5.70 -8.33
N HIS A 193 -8.03 -5.96 -9.42
CA HIS A 193 -7.48 -6.49 -10.67
C HIS A 193 -7.14 -5.37 -11.65
N VAL A 194 -6.15 -5.63 -12.51
CA VAL A 194 -5.71 -4.66 -13.54
C VAL A 194 -6.83 -4.33 -14.53
N HIS A 195 -7.66 -5.29 -14.92
CA HIS A 195 -8.75 -5.08 -15.91
C HIS A 195 -10.07 -5.81 -15.59
N HIS A 196 -10.11 -6.53 -14.47
CA HIS A 196 -11.23 -7.41 -14.13
C HIS A 196 -12.02 -6.95 -12.90
N GLY A 197 -11.90 -5.65 -12.54
CA GLY A 197 -12.64 -5.05 -11.44
C GLY A 197 -12.11 -5.43 -10.08
N PHE A 198 -13.02 -5.65 -9.15
CA PHE A 198 -12.77 -5.88 -7.73
C PHE A 198 -13.33 -7.23 -7.32
N SER A 199 -12.59 -7.97 -6.47
CA SER A 199 -13.04 -9.25 -5.95
C SER A 199 -12.95 -9.29 -4.42
N ILE A 200 -13.82 -10.09 -3.83
CA ILE A 200 -13.76 -10.47 -2.42
C ILE A 200 -13.51 -11.97 -2.36
N LEU A 201 -12.40 -12.37 -1.77
CA LEU A 201 -12.05 -13.74 -1.51
C LEU A 201 -12.30 -14.08 -0.04
N SER A 202 -13.09 -15.12 0.22
CA SER A 202 -13.14 -15.79 1.52
C SER A 202 -12.00 -16.80 1.58
N ILE A 203 -11.03 -16.58 2.47
CA ILE A 203 -9.79 -17.37 2.55
C ILE A 203 -10.09 -18.81 2.95
N LYS A 204 -11.02 -19.00 3.89
CA LYS A 204 -11.34 -20.31 4.49
C LYS A 204 -11.92 -21.31 3.48
N ASP A 205 -12.86 -20.90 2.66
CA ASP A 205 -13.60 -21.78 1.76
C ASP A 205 -13.31 -21.48 0.28
N LYS A 206 -12.37 -20.56 0.02
CA LYS A 206 -11.93 -20.10 -1.32
C LYS A 206 -13.06 -19.62 -2.22
N LYS A 207 -14.15 -19.14 -1.64
CA LYS A 207 -15.23 -18.53 -2.41
C LYS A 207 -14.88 -17.11 -2.83
N VAL A 208 -15.20 -16.79 -4.08
CA VAL A 208 -14.92 -15.48 -4.66
C VAL A 208 -16.22 -14.81 -5.10
N ARG A 209 -16.30 -13.51 -4.87
CA ARG A 209 -17.33 -12.63 -5.42
C ARG A 209 -16.65 -11.53 -6.22
N ASN A 210 -17.07 -11.39 -7.49
CA ASN A 210 -16.48 -10.44 -8.42
C ASN A 210 -17.44 -9.29 -8.69
N PHE A 211 -16.92 -8.08 -8.74
CA PHE A 211 -17.63 -6.82 -8.97
C PHE A 211 -16.97 -6.09 -10.14
N VAL A 212 -17.79 -5.72 -11.11
CA VAL A 212 -17.33 -4.99 -12.30
C VAL A 212 -18.12 -3.71 -12.50
N HIS A 213 -17.59 -2.83 -13.32
CA HIS A 213 -18.30 -1.63 -13.74
C HIS A 213 -19.52 -1.97 -14.60
N ASP A 214 -20.67 -1.39 -14.25
CA ASP A 214 -21.89 -1.40 -15.04
C ASP A 214 -22.31 0.05 -15.32
N PRO A 215 -22.30 0.53 -16.57
CA PRO A 215 -22.65 1.91 -16.90
C PRO A 215 -24.11 2.26 -16.58
N ASN A 216 -24.99 1.26 -16.43
CA ASN A 216 -26.38 1.44 -16.09
C ASN A 216 -26.67 1.39 -14.58
N ASN A 217 -25.65 1.05 -13.76
CA ASN A 217 -25.78 0.94 -12.32
C ASN A 217 -24.80 1.90 -11.61
N ARG A 218 -25.32 3.01 -11.07
CA ARG A 218 -24.53 4.00 -10.33
C ARG A 218 -23.90 3.47 -9.03
N ASN A 219 -24.40 2.34 -8.53
CA ASN A 219 -23.86 1.68 -7.35
C ASN A 219 -22.85 0.57 -7.70
N SER A 220 -22.46 0.44 -8.97
CA SER A 220 -21.38 -0.44 -9.41
C SER A 220 -20.01 0.20 -9.22
N LEU A 221 -18.95 -0.52 -9.52
CA LEU A 221 -17.57 -0.01 -9.54
C LEU A 221 -17.43 1.11 -10.60
N PRO A 222 -16.68 2.21 -10.34
CA PRO A 222 -16.49 3.29 -11.33
C PRO A 222 -15.80 2.84 -12.62
N GLY A 223 -14.85 1.91 -12.51
CA GLY A 223 -14.09 1.36 -13.64
C GLY A 223 -13.47 0.01 -13.29
N ASN A 224 -13.13 -0.79 -14.29
CA ASN A 224 -12.63 -2.15 -14.10
C ASN A 224 -11.12 -2.24 -13.87
N GLU A 225 -10.37 -1.17 -14.06
CA GLU A 225 -8.95 -1.09 -13.71
C GLU A 225 -8.81 -0.56 -12.29
N VAL A 226 -8.65 -1.48 -11.32
CA VAL A 226 -8.50 -1.14 -9.91
C VAL A 226 -7.02 -0.97 -9.59
N ARG A 227 -6.64 0.24 -9.20
CA ARG A 227 -5.26 0.61 -8.91
C ARG A 227 -4.88 0.59 -7.44
N CYS A 228 -5.88 0.76 -6.57
CA CYS A 228 -5.67 0.77 -5.13
C CYS A 228 -6.90 0.22 -4.42
N VAL A 229 -6.67 -0.64 -3.44
CA VAL A 229 -7.66 -1.02 -2.43
C VAL A 229 -7.05 -0.70 -1.07
N TYR A 230 -7.80 0.04 -0.25
CA TYR A 230 -7.31 0.51 1.04
C TYR A 230 -8.39 0.35 2.11
N LYS A 231 -8.04 -0.29 3.22
CA LYS A 231 -8.87 -0.34 4.43
C LYS A 231 -8.41 0.75 5.38
N ASP A 232 -9.26 1.70 5.68
CA ASP A 232 -8.95 2.77 6.62
C ASP A 232 -9.12 2.34 8.10
N MET A 233 -8.78 3.23 9.02
CA MET A 233 -8.87 2.97 10.47
C MET A 233 -10.31 2.77 10.96
N ASN A 234 -11.32 3.21 10.20
CA ASN A 234 -12.73 3.01 10.48
C ASN A 234 -13.28 1.74 9.79
N HIS A 235 -12.39 0.91 9.23
CA HIS A 235 -12.70 -0.30 8.47
C HIS A 235 -13.44 -0.07 7.16
N ASN A 236 -13.46 1.15 6.65
CA ASN A 236 -13.98 1.44 5.32
C ASN A 236 -13.05 0.89 4.25
N ILE A 237 -13.63 0.34 3.18
CA ILE A 237 -12.89 -0.20 2.05
C ILE A 237 -12.97 0.77 0.88
N TRP A 238 -11.88 1.46 0.64
CA TRP A 238 -11.73 2.40 -0.46
C TRP A 238 -11.18 1.70 -1.69
N VAL A 239 -11.78 1.97 -2.84
CA VAL A 239 -11.39 1.36 -4.12
C VAL A 239 -11.12 2.46 -5.13
N GLY A 240 -9.84 2.65 -5.46
CA GLY A 240 -9.38 3.58 -6.49
C GLY A 240 -9.31 2.90 -7.84
N THR A 241 -9.96 3.46 -8.85
CA THR A 241 -9.95 2.96 -10.21
C THR A 241 -9.42 4.00 -11.20
N ASN A 242 -9.19 3.62 -12.43
CA ASN A 242 -8.84 4.55 -13.53
C ASN A 242 -9.98 5.53 -13.89
N LYS A 243 -11.19 5.36 -13.32
CA LYS A 243 -12.37 6.19 -13.61
C LYS A 243 -12.89 6.96 -12.38
N GLY A 244 -12.29 6.78 -11.22
CA GLY A 244 -12.67 7.47 -9.99
C GLY A 244 -12.48 6.62 -8.74
N LEU A 245 -12.82 7.23 -7.62
CA LEU A 245 -12.78 6.63 -6.30
C LEU A 245 -14.16 6.09 -5.92
N ALA A 246 -14.19 4.98 -5.20
CA ALA A 246 -15.41 4.45 -4.61
C ALA A 246 -15.18 3.96 -3.18
N LEU A 247 -16.23 4.02 -2.38
CA LEU A 247 -16.33 3.35 -1.08
C LEU A 247 -17.17 2.09 -1.26
N PHE A 248 -16.63 0.94 -0.92
CA PHE A 248 -17.35 -0.31 -0.93
C PHE A 248 -18.13 -0.51 0.37
N ASN A 249 -19.41 -0.83 0.25
CA ASN A 249 -20.27 -1.19 1.39
C ASN A 249 -20.37 -2.73 1.47
N PRO A 250 -19.78 -3.38 2.52
CA PRO A 250 -19.80 -4.84 2.65
C PRO A 250 -21.17 -5.44 2.96
N GLU A 251 -22.11 -4.67 3.49
CA GLU A 251 -23.47 -5.17 3.86
C GLU A 251 -24.37 -5.24 2.63
N SER A 252 -24.41 -4.17 1.85
CA SER A 252 -25.23 -4.08 0.64
C SER A 252 -24.51 -4.53 -0.62
N GLU A 253 -23.19 -4.76 -0.53
CA GLU A 253 -22.29 -5.18 -1.60
C GLU A 253 -22.35 -4.28 -2.84
N ASN A 254 -22.39 -2.99 -2.60
CA ASN A 254 -22.42 -1.96 -3.63
C ASN A 254 -21.34 -0.90 -3.36
N PHE A 255 -21.22 0.05 -4.28
CA PHE A 255 -20.24 1.11 -4.25
C PHE A 255 -20.89 2.48 -4.18
N ILE A 256 -20.36 3.35 -3.33
CA ILE A 256 -20.64 4.79 -3.37
C ILE A 256 -19.52 5.41 -4.20
N GLN A 257 -19.85 5.97 -5.36
CA GLN A 257 -18.86 6.56 -6.27
C GLN A 257 -18.61 8.02 -5.94
N PHE A 258 -17.34 8.43 -5.95
CA PHE A 258 -16.88 9.81 -5.82
C PHE A 258 -16.33 10.25 -7.19
N ASN A 259 -17.20 10.87 -7.98
CA ASN A 259 -16.82 11.35 -9.31
C ASN A 259 -16.39 12.82 -9.26
N SER A 260 -15.57 13.24 -10.22
CA SER A 260 -15.03 14.60 -10.33
C SER A 260 -16.07 15.68 -10.67
N ASP A 261 -17.34 15.37 -10.72
CA ASP A 261 -18.45 16.26 -11.11
C ASP A 261 -18.79 17.31 -10.05
N GLY A 262 -17.89 17.58 -9.10
CA GLY A 262 -17.96 18.75 -8.22
C GLY A 262 -18.86 18.61 -6.98
N ASN A 263 -19.43 17.44 -6.69
CA ASN A 263 -20.28 17.20 -5.50
C ASN A 263 -19.57 16.43 -4.36
N LEU A 264 -18.28 16.67 -4.18
CA LEU A 264 -17.50 16.12 -3.05
C LEU A 264 -17.87 16.71 -1.67
N SER A 265 -18.62 17.81 -1.64
CA SER A 265 -18.90 18.55 -0.42
C SER A 265 -19.92 17.90 0.54
N HIS A 266 -20.59 16.81 0.15
CA HIS A 266 -21.63 16.18 0.97
C HIS A 266 -21.19 14.90 1.70
N TYR A 267 -20.00 14.36 1.42
CA TYR A 267 -19.60 13.04 1.93
C TYR A 267 -18.32 13.02 2.79
N ILE A 268 -17.65 14.17 2.95
CA ILE A 268 -16.36 14.23 3.68
C ILE A 268 -16.52 14.80 5.11
N TYR A 269 -17.67 15.33 5.48
CA TYR A 269 -17.85 16.08 6.73
C TYR A 269 -19.00 15.60 7.66
N ASP A 270 -19.53 14.41 7.50
CA ASP A 270 -20.45 13.81 8.49
C ASP A 270 -19.76 12.73 9.32
#